data_f81f861fb3d707346c2b73dc31b8d05b
#
_entry.id   f81f861fb3d707346c2b73dc31b8d05b
#
_cell.length_a   1.000
_cell.length_b   1.000
_cell.length_c   1.000
_cell.angle_alpha   90.00
_cell.angle_beta   90.00
_cell.angle_gamma   90.00
#
_symmetry.space_group_name_H-M   'P 1'
#
loop_
_entity.id
_entity.type
_entity.pdbx_description
1 polymer ?
#
loop_
_entity_poly.entity_id
_entity_poly.type
_entity_poly.pdbx_seq_one_letter_code
_entity_poly.pdbx_strand_id
1 'polypeptide(L)'
;NGGNGGSGAAGQAGGAGGPAGLIGHGGSGGAGGSGAAGGAGGHGGWLWGNGGVGGSGGAGVGAGVAGGHGGAGGAAGLWGAGGGGGNGGNGADANIVSGGDGGLGGAGGGGGWLYGDGGAGGHGGQGAIGLGGGAGGDGGQGGAGRGLWGTGGAGGHGGQGGGTGGPPLPGQAGMGAAGGAGGLIGNGGAGGDGGVGASGGVAGVGGAGGNAMLIGHGGAGGAGGDSSFANGAAGGAGGAGGHLFGNGGSGGHGGAVTAGNTGIGGAGGVGGDARLIGHGGAGGAGGDRAGALVGRDGGPGGNGGAGGQLYGNGGDGGPGGQGGQAFGANNIGGTGGAGGNGGARPPWRERGEGGGRGGGGGGGGGGGSFSTFPPPRPSSTPVA
;
A
#
# COMPACT_ATOMS: atom_id res chain seq x y z
N ASN A 1 -34.43 -4.64 0.38
CA ASN A 1 -33.08 -4.77 0.93
C ASN A 1 -32.89 -6.16 1.52
N GLY A 2 -31.67 -6.67 1.48
CA GLY A 2 -31.28 -7.87 2.20
C GLY A 2 -31.30 -7.64 3.72
N GLY A 3 -31.60 -8.68 4.49
CA GLY A 3 -31.46 -8.64 5.94
C GLY A 3 -30.01 -8.65 6.38
N ASN A 4 -29.67 -7.95 7.46
CA ASN A 4 -28.31 -7.97 8.01
C ASN A 4 -28.01 -9.35 8.67
N GLY A 5 -26.79 -9.79 8.58
CA GLY A 5 -26.30 -10.96 9.30
C GLY A 5 -26.22 -10.69 10.80
N GLY A 6 -26.54 -11.67 11.62
CA GLY A 6 -26.38 -11.58 13.06
C GLY A 6 -24.91 -11.66 13.46
N SER A 7 -24.52 -10.96 14.54
CA SER A 7 -23.18 -11.09 15.12
C SER A 7 -22.99 -12.47 15.73
N GLY A 8 -21.78 -13.03 15.59
CA GLY A 8 -21.41 -14.30 16.19
C GLY A 8 -21.22 -14.21 17.71
N ALA A 9 -21.56 -15.29 18.43
CA ALA A 9 -21.14 -15.44 19.81
C ALA A 9 -19.62 -15.76 19.89
N ALA A 10 -19.04 -15.83 21.08
CA ALA A 10 -17.63 -16.12 21.27
C ALA A 10 -17.22 -17.41 20.51
N GLY A 11 -16.22 -17.35 19.66
CA GLY A 11 -15.78 -18.44 18.79
C GLY A 11 -16.68 -18.74 17.60
N GLN A 12 -17.76 -17.99 17.38
CA GLN A 12 -18.67 -18.19 16.25
C GLN A 12 -18.51 -17.08 15.20
N ALA A 13 -18.53 -17.46 13.92
CA ALA A 13 -18.53 -16.52 12.81
C ALA A 13 -19.79 -15.65 12.79
N GLY A 14 -19.64 -14.43 12.30
CA GLY A 14 -20.80 -13.58 12.01
C GLY A 14 -21.64 -14.17 10.88
N GLY A 15 -22.96 -13.95 10.96
CA GLY A 15 -23.89 -14.35 9.93
C GLY A 15 -23.69 -13.57 8.62
N ALA A 16 -23.87 -14.21 7.48
CA ALA A 16 -23.85 -13.52 6.19
C ALA A 16 -25.06 -12.56 6.07
N GLY A 17 -24.84 -11.42 5.41
CA GLY A 17 -25.94 -10.54 5.01
C GLY A 17 -26.77 -11.17 3.90
N GLY A 18 -28.07 -10.98 3.95
CA GLY A 18 -29.01 -11.46 2.93
C GLY A 18 -28.87 -10.68 1.61
N PRO A 19 -29.04 -11.34 0.47
CA PRO A 19 -29.11 -10.66 -0.82
C PRO A 19 -30.38 -9.83 -0.96
N ALA A 20 -30.33 -8.77 -1.73
CA ALA A 20 -31.56 -8.10 -2.19
C ALA A 20 -32.11 -8.81 -3.42
N GLY A 21 -33.38 -8.61 -3.70
CA GLY A 21 -34.05 -9.13 -4.90
C GLY A 21 -33.73 -8.31 -6.14
N LEU A 22 -34.75 -7.77 -6.81
CA LEU A 22 -34.60 -6.96 -8.03
C LEU A 22 -33.99 -5.58 -7.71
N ILE A 23 -34.55 -4.92 -6.72
CA ILE A 23 -34.16 -3.57 -6.27
C ILE A 23 -33.91 -3.61 -4.77
N GLY A 24 -32.80 -3.02 -4.32
CA GLY A 24 -32.47 -2.86 -2.91
C GLY A 24 -31.00 -3.16 -2.63
N HIS A 25 -30.54 -2.75 -1.49
CA HIS A 25 -29.17 -2.99 -1.05
C HIS A 25 -29.02 -4.37 -0.41
N GLY A 26 -27.89 -5.01 -0.58
CA GLY A 26 -27.51 -6.23 0.14
C GLY A 26 -27.38 -5.93 1.64
N GLY A 27 -27.73 -6.89 2.48
CA GLY A 27 -27.55 -6.80 3.91
C GLY A 27 -26.07 -6.82 4.29
N SER A 28 -25.69 -6.13 5.38
CA SER A 28 -24.34 -6.23 5.93
C SER A 28 -24.09 -7.58 6.56
N GLY A 29 -22.86 -8.08 6.47
CA GLY A 29 -22.39 -9.24 7.25
C GLY A 29 -22.34 -8.91 8.73
N GLY A 30 -22.61 -9.89 9.59
CA GLY A 30 -22.47 -9.76 11.04
C GLY A 30 -21.02 -9.79 11.48
N ALA A 31 -20.69 -9.13 12.58
CA ALA A 31 -19.37 -9.23 13.17
C ALA A 31 -19.10 -10.64 13.69
N GLY A 32 -17.87 -11.11 13.57
CA GLY A 32 -17.42 -12.36 14.19
C GLY A 32 -17.38 -12.21 15.72
N GLY A 33 -17.66 -13.30 16.43
CA GLY A 33 -17.36 -13.40 17.84
C GLY A 33 -15.85 -13.49 18.10
N SER A 34 -15.45 -13.58 19.37
CA SER A 34 -14.03 -13.60 19.73
C SER A 34 -13.23 -14.63 18.92
N GLY A 35 -12.17 -14.16 18.23
CA GLY A 35 -11.31 -14.99 17.37
C GLY A 35 -11.97 -15.54 16.10
N ALA A 36 -13.23 -15.21 15.84
CA ALA A 36 -13.99 -15.76 14.73
C ALA A 36 -14.18 -14.76 13.59
N ALA A 37 -14.38 -15.28 12.38
CA ALA A 37 -14.51 -14.46 11.17
C ALA A 37 -15.82 -13.66 11.15
N GLY A 38 -15.78 -12.48 10.53
CA GLY A 38 -16.98 -11.72 10.17
C GLY A 38 -17.74 -12.38 9.01
N GLY A 39 -19.04 -12.17 8.96
CA GLY A 39 -19.92 -12.64 7.90
C GLY A 39 -19.72 -11.85 6.60
N ALA A 40 -19.93 -12.50 5.45
CA ALA A 40 -19.92 -11.81 4.17
C ALA A 40 -21.12 -10.85 4.04
N GLY A 41 -20.92 -9.73 3.33
CA GLY A 41 -22.01 -8.85 2.90
C GLY A 41 -22.85 -9.50 1.81
N GLY A 42 -24.16 -9.24 1.83
CA GLY A 42 -25.13 -9.73 0.85
C GLY A 42 -24.99 -9.02 -0.50
N HIS A 43 -25.41 -9.68 -1.58
CA HIS A 43 -25.45 -9.07 -2.90
C HIS A 43 -26.51 -7.97 -2.98
N GLY A 44 -26.18 -6.87 -3.67
CA GLY A 44 -27.16 -5.86 -4.06
C GLY A 44 -28.19 -6.40 -5.06
N GLY A 45 -29.28 -5.65 -5.25
CA GLY A 45 -30.37 -6.00 -6.16
C GLY A 45 -29.86 -6.16 -7.59
N TRP A 46 -30.47 -7.12 -8.31
CA TRP A 46 -30.05 -7.44 -9.67
C TRP A 46 -30.07 -6.19 -10.58
N LEU A 47 -31.10 -5.37 -10.51
CA LEU A 47 -31.24 -4.15 -11.32
C LEU A 47 -30.59 -2.94 -10.64
N TRP A 48 -30.87 -2.73 -9.36
CA TRP A 48 -30.45 -1.54 -8.61
C TRP A 48 -30.15 -1.87 -7.15
N GLY A 49 -28.97 -1.50 -6.68
CA GLY A 49 -28.61 -1.55 -5.27
C GLY A 49 -27.14 -1.89 -5.03
N ASN A 50 -26.60 -1.37 -3.94
CA ASN A 50 -25.22 -1.62 -3.55
C ASN A 50 -25.10 -3.00 -2.90
N GLY A 51 -23.91 -3.60 -3.00
CA GLY A 51 -23.56 -4.76 -2.19
C GLY A 51 -23.46 -4.37 -0.72
N GLY A 52 -23.77 -5.32 0.17
CA GLY A 52 -23.64 -5.17 1.61
C GLY A 52 -22.19 -5.17 2.05
N VAL A 53 -21.86 -4.48 3.13
CA VAL A 53 -20.51 -4.47 3.72
C VAL A 53 -20.25 -5.80 4.41
N GLY A 54 -19.02 -6.34 4.32
CA GLY A 54 -18.58 -7.49 5.11
C GLY A 54 -18.46 -7.15 6.60
N GLY A 55 -18.79 -8.12 7.46
CA GLY A 55 -18.65 -8.00 8.90
C GLY A 55 -17.18 -8.00 9.34
N SER A 56 -16.85 -7.30 10.42
CA SER A 56 -15.50 -7.34 11.00
C SER A 56 -15.22 -8.69 11.64
N GLY A 57 -13.97 -9.14 11.58
CA GLY A 57 -13.49 -10.27 12.39
C GLY A 57 -13.48 -9.91 13.88
N GLY A 58 -13.74 -10.88 14.71
CA GLY A 58 -13.69 -10.73 16.17
C GLY A 58 -12.26 -10.66 16.69
N ALA A 59 -11.98 -9.81 17.65
CA ALA A 59 -10.69 -9.81 18.32
C ALA A 59 -10.46 -11.11 19.08
N GLY A 60 -9.21 -11.58 19.13
CA GLY A 60 -8.82 -12.68 20.00
C GLY A 60 -9.08 -12.36 21.47
N VAL A 61 -9.57 -13.30 22.23
CA VAL A 61 -9.76 -13.18 23.68
C VAL A 61 -9.15 -14.39 24.36
N GLY A 62 -8.25 -14.17 25.28
CA GLY A 62 -7.40 -15.20 25.89
C GLY A 62 -5.97 -15.20 25.31
N ALA A 63 -5.00 -15.65 26.09
CA ALA A 63 -3.60 -15.57 25.78
C ALA A 63 -3.26 -16.25 24.44
N GLY A 64 -2.73 -15.51 23.49
CA GLY A 64 -2.26 -16.01 22.20
C GLY A 64 -3.36 -16.39 21.20
N VAL A 65 -4.62 -16.04 21.47
CA VAL A 65 -5.72 -16.29 20.52
C VAL A 65 -5.65 -15.31 19.35
N ALA A 66 -5.67 -15.86 18.13
CA ALA A 66 -5.68 -15.07 16.93
C ALA A 66 -7.00 -14.27 16.75
N GLY A 67 -6.91 -13.13 16.08
CA GLY A 67 -8.09 -12.40 15.61
C GLY A 67 -8.77 -13.09 14.43
N GLY A 68 -10.09 -12.97 14.33
CA GLY A 68 -10.86 -13.49 13.20
C GLY A 68 -10.65 -12.66 11.92
N HIS A 69 -10.84 -13.28 10.77
CA HIS A 69 -10.77 -12.61 9.47
C HIS A 69 -12.00 -11.73 9.24
N GLY A 70 -11.84 -10.63 8.52
CA GLY A 70 -12.94 -9.82 8.04
C GLY A 70 -13.76 -10.53 6.95
N GLY A 71 -15.06 -10.33 6.93
CA GLY A 71 -15.94 -10.84 5.89
C GLY A 71 -15.79 -10.08 4.56
N ALA A 72 -15.98 -10.76 3.44
CA ALA A 72 -15.96 -10.11 2.12
C ALA A 72 -17.18 -9.19 1.95
N GLY A 73 -17.02 -8.09 1.22
CA GLY A 73 -18.12 -7.24 0.78
C GLY A 73 -18.96 -7.91 -0.32
N GLY A 74 -20.25 -7.64 -0.35
CA GLY A 74 -21.17 -8.13 -1.38
C GLY A 74 -20.99 -7.38 -2.70
N ALA A 75 -21.21 -8.05 -3.83
CA ALA A 75 -21.21 -7.40 -5.15
C ALA A 75 -22.53 -6.70 -5.42
N ALA A 76 -22.49 -5.63 -6.24
CA ALA A 76 -23.71 -5.05 -6.83
C ALA A 76 -24.16 -5.84 -8.09
N GLY A 77 -25.41 -5.64 -8.51
CA GLY A 77 -25.96 -6.22 -9.73
C GLY A 77 -25.62 -5.37 -10.96
N LEU A 78 -26.64 -4.74 -11.61
CA LEU A 78 -26.45 -3.91 -12.80
C LEU A 78 -25.97 -2.49 -12.43
N TRP A 79 -26.65 -1.86 -11.47
CA TRP A 79 -26.36 -0.53 -10.96
C TRP A 79 -26.10 -0.55 -9.46
N GLY A 80 -24.98 -0.07 -9.03
CA GLY A 80 -24.64 0.09 -7.62
C GLY A 80 -23.18 -0.19 -7.33
N ALA A 81 -22.68 0.29 -6.22
CA ALA A 81 -21.32 0.04 -5.75
C ALA A 81 -21.20 -1.33 -5.05
N GLY A 82 -20.06 -1.96 -5.14
CA GLY A 82 -19.71 -3.09 -4.31
C GLY A 82 -19.60 -2.70 -2.83
N GLY A 83 -19.94 -3.61 -1.94
CA GLY A 83 -19.76 -3.42 -0.50
C GLY A 83 -18.31 -3.45 -0.09
N GLY A 84 -17.91 -2.69 0.92
CA GLY A 84 -16.56 -2.79 1.51
C GLY A 84 -16.33 -4.14 2.19
N GLY A 85 -15.09 -4.62 2.21
CA GLY A 85 -14.68 -5.75 3.05
C GLY A 85 -14.63 -5.36 4.53
N GLY A 86 -14.89 -6.33 5.41
CA GLY A 86 -14.74 -6.13 6.85
C GLY A 86 -13.28 -6.14 7.30
N ASN A 87 -12.95 -5.44 8.37
CA ASN A 87 -11.60 -5.48 8.92
C ASN A 87 -11.34 -6.80 9.65
N GLY A 88 -10.08 -7.25 9.64
CA GLY A 88 -9.63 -8.34 10.50
C GLY A 88 -9.63 -7.95 11.99
N GLY A 89 -9.86 -8.91 12.86
CA GLY A 89 -9.77 -8.73 14.31
C GLY A 89 -8.31 -8.71 14.77
N ASN A 90 -8.01 -8.02 15.86
CA ASN A 90 -6.68 -8.02 16.46
C ASN A 90 -6.43 -9.35 17.21
N GLY A 91 -5.17 -9.81 17.25
CA GLY A 91 -4.74 -10.90 18.11
C GLY A 91 -4.82 -10.52 19.58
N ALA A 92 -4.75 -11.51 20.47
CA ALA A 92 -4.72 -11.30 21.91
C ALA A 92 -3.32 -11.41 22.48
N ASP A 93 -2.98 -10.51 23.41
CA ASP A 93 -1.70 -10.52 24.10
C ASP A 93 -1.49 -11.80 24.94
N ALA A 94 -0.24 -12.21 25.08
CA ALA A 94 0.15 -13.35 25.87
C ALA A 94 1.43 -13.08 26.67
N ASN A 95 1.50 -13.61 27.91
CA ASN A 95 2.68 -13.44 28.76
C ASN A 95 3.66 -14.60 28.67
N ILE A 96 3.17 -15.82 28.42
CA ILE A 96 3.92 -17.07 28.50
C ILE A 96 3.86 -17.93 27.23
N VAL A 97 3.10 -17.47 26.23
CA VAL A 97 3.02 -18.06 24.88
C VAL A 97 3.19 -16.98 23.84
N SER A 98 3.24 -17.33 22.57
CA SER A 98 3.26 -16.34 21.49
C SER A 98 2.00 -15.49 21.50
N GLY A 99 2.11 -14.22 21.19
CA GLY A 99 0.96 -13.34 20.93
C GLY A 99 0.10 -13.88 19.79
N GLY A 100 -1.20 -13.62 19.84
CA GLY A 100 -2.12 -14.01 18.77
C GLY A 100 -1.88 -13.23 17.48
N ASP A 101 -2.07 -13.88 16.34
CA ASP A 101 -1.97 -13.24 15.03
C ASP A 101 -3.20 -12.33 14.78
N GLY A 102 -3.01 -11.25 14.04
CA GLY A 102 -4.11 -10.45 13.52
C GLY A 102 -4.85 -11.17 12.40
N GLY A 103 -6.17 -11.01 12.34
CA GLY A 103 -7.00 -11.54 11.27
C GLY A 103 -6.79 -10.81 9.93
N LEU A 104 -6.99 -11.48 8.82
CA LEU A 104 -6.94 -10.87 7.48
C LEU A 104 -8.10 -9.91 7.25
N GLY A 105 -7.91 -8.85 6.49
CA GLY A 105 -8.99 -8.01 6.00
C GLY A 105 -9.82 -8.72 4.93
N GLY A 106 -11.12 -8.47 4.91
CA GLY A 106 -12.04 -9.01 3.89
C GLY A 106 -11.88 -8.28 2.55
N ALA A 107 -12.05 -8.98 1.44
CA ALA A 107 -12.03 -8.36 0.11
C ALA A 107 -13.25 -7.45 -0.10
N GLY A 108 -13.08 -6.37 -0.85
CA GLY A 108 -14.18 -5.53 -1.32
C GLY A 108 -15.02 -6.22 -2.40
N GLY A 109 -16.29 -5.95 -2.43
CA GLY A 109 -17.24 -6.46 -3.44
C GLY A 109 -17.05 -5.77 -4.79
N GLY A 110 -17.39 -6.46 -5.88
CA GLY A 110 -17.37 -5.86 -7.22
C GLY A 110 -18.52 -4.87 -7.45
N GLY A 111 -18.25 -3.79 -8.18
CA GLY A 111 -19.26 -2.84 -8.62
C GLY A 111 -20.23 -3.43 -9.65
N GLY A 112 -21.26 -2.66 -10.00
CA GLY A 112 -22.31 -3.06 -10.94
C GLY A 112 -21.83 -3.21 -12.38
N TRP A 113 -22.51 -4.04 -13.16
CA TRP A 113 -22.14 -4.34 -14.55
C TRP A 113 -22.30 -3.16 -15.51
N LEU A 114 -23.17 -2.22 -15.25
CA LEU A 114 -23.32 -1.01 -16.06
C LEU A 114 -22.69 0.20 -15.38
N TYR A 115 -22.96 0.38 -14.10
CA TYR A 115 -22.43 1.49 -13.31
C TYR A 115 -22.20 1.06 -11.87
N GLY A 116 -21.00 1.27 -11.39
CA GLY A 116 -20.71 1.12 -9.97
C GLY A 116 -19.24 0.89 -9.65
N ASP A 117 -18.80 1.52 -8.59
CA ASP A 117 -17.44 1.39 -8.09
C ASP A 117 -17.25 0.07 -7.34
N GLY A 118 -16.07 -0.48 -7.37
CA GLY A 118 -15.68 -1.57 -6.49
C GLY A 118 -15.61 -1.13 -5.02
N GLY A 119 -15.99 -2.02 -4.11
CA GLY A 119 -15.86 -1.77 -2.68
C GLY A 119 -14.40 -1.78 -2.23
N ALA A 120 -14.06 -0.99 -1.21
CA ALA A 120 -12.72 -1.05 -0.62
C ALA A 120 -12.48 -2.39 0.11
N GLY A 121 -11.25 -2.88 0.12
CA GLY A 121 -10.84 -3.99 0.98
C GLY A 121 -10.77 -3.58 2.46
N GLY A 122 -11.02 -4.52 3.37
CA GLY A 122 -10.87 -4.31 4.81
C GLY A 122 -9.41 -4.29 5.24
N HIS A 123 -9.11 -3.65 6.34
CA HIS A 123 -7.75 -3.65 6.91
C HIS A 123 -7.46 -4.98 7.62
N GLY A 124 -6.20 -5.38 7.62
CA GLY A 124 -5.72 -6.48 8.47
C GLY A 124 -5.72 -6.10 9.95
N GLY A 125 -5.95 -7.09 10.81
CA GLY A 125 -5.87 -6.94 12.26
C GLY A 125 -4.43 -6.85 12.75
N GLN A 126 -4.21 -6.28 13.91
CA GLN A 126 -2.87 -6.19 14.52
C GLN A 126 -2.49 -7.51 15.18
N GLY A 127 -1.24 -7.89 15.05
CA GLY A 127 -0.64 -8.97 15.83
C GLY A 127 -0.40 -8.50 17.28
N ALA A 128 -0.46 -9.43 18.19
CA ALA A 128 -0.40 -9.15 19.62
C ALA A 128 0.99 -9.39 20.21
N ILE A 129 1.23 -8.85 21.41
CA ILE A 129 2.48 -9.02 22.16
C ILE A 129 2.51 -10.39 22.83
N GLY A 130 3.68 -11.04 22.82
CA GLY A 130 3.87 -12.34 23.48
C GLY A 130 5.34 -12.70 23.67
N LEU A 131 5.65 -13.96 24.08
CA LEU A 131 7.05 -14.48 24.04
C LEU A 131 7.59 -14.47 22.62
N GLY A 132 6.75 -14.83 21.61
CA GLY A 132 6.90 -14.46 20.22
C GLY A 132 5.79 -13.49 19.85
N GLY A 133 6.08 -12.43 19.09
CA GLY A 133 5.05 -11.53 18.62
C GLY A 133 4.12 -12.21 17.62
N GLY A 134 2.83 -11.96 17.69
CA GLY A 134 1.85 -12.37 16.68
C GLY A 134 2.06 -11.64 15.36
N ALA A 135 1.80 -12.27 14.23
CA ALA A 135 1.84 -11.60 12.93
C ALA A 135 0.66 -10.64 12.76
N GLY A 136 0.88 -9.50 12.09
CA GLY A 136 -0.21 -8.66 11.61
C GLY A 136 -0.92 -9.34 10.44
N GLY A 137 -2.24 -9.18 10.34
CA GLY A 137 -3.03 -9.69 9.21
C GLY A 137 -2.81 -8.86 7.93
N ASP A 138 -2.85 -9.49 6.77
CA ASP A 138 -2.81 -8.78 5.50
C ASP A 138 -4.12 -8.01 5.26
N GLY A 139 -4.04 -6.91 4.51
CA GLY A 139 -5.22 -6.20 4.02
C GLY A 139 -6.03 -7.03 3.02
N GLY A 140 -7.31 -6.71 2.90
CA GLY A 140 -8.20 -7.28 1.89
C GLY A 140 -8.09 -6.56 0.54
N GLN A 141 -8.20 -7.27 -0.56
CA GLN A 141 -8.13 -6.69 -1.90
C GLN A 141 -9.31 -5.74 -2.17
N GLY A 142 -9.05 -4.66 -2.90
CA GLY A 142 -10.11 -3.80 -3.40
C GLY A 142 -10.96 -4.51 -4.45
N GLY A 143 -12.28 -4.29 -4.41
CA GLY A 143 -13.20 -4.81 -5.41
C GLY A 143 -13.00 -4.16 -6.77
N ALA A 144 -13.23 -4.88 -7.87
CA ALA A 144 -13.15 -4.30 -9.20
C ALA A 144 -14.37 -3.41 -9.49
N GLY A 145 -14.13 -2.25 -10.11
CA GLY A 145 -15.17 -1.50 -10.81
C GLY A 145 -15.49 -2.28 -12.08
N ARG A 146 -16.67 -2.89 -12.14
CA ARG A 146 -17.07 -3.75 -13.25
C ARG A 146 -17.79 -2.94 -14.33
N GLY A 147 -17.88 -3.57 -15.50
CA GLY A 147 -18.73 -3.07 -16.57
C GLY A 147 -18.27 -1.78 -17.23
N LEU A 148 -19.26 -0.95 -17.62
CA LEU A 148 -19.02 0.22 -18.46
C LEU A 148 -18.39 1.37 -17.67
N TRP A 149 -18.93 1.71 -16.49
CA TRP A 149 -18.49 2.83 -15.65
C TRP A 149 -18.27 2.37 -14.21
N GLY A 150 -17.05 2.52 -13.71
CA GLY A 150 -16.79 2.25 -12.30
C GLY A 150 -15.31 2.31 -11.97
N THR A 151 -14.97 2.88 -10.84
CA THR A 151 -13.60 2.86 -10.31
C THR A 151 -13.34 1.58 -9.52
N GLY A 152 -12.12 1.12 -9.50
CA GLY A 152 -11.69 0.07 -8.59
C GLY A 152 -11.70 0.55 -7.14
N GLY A 153 -12.06 -0.33 -6.21
CA GLY A 153 -11.97 -0.06 -4.78
C GLY A 153 -10.52 -0.03 -4.29
N ALA A 154 -10.22 0.72 -3.26
CA ALA A 154 -8.89 0.70 -2.64
C ALA A 154 -8.60 -0.65 -1.97
N GLY A 155 -7.34 -1.08 -1.97
CA GLY A 155 -6.85 -2.19 -1.15
C GLY A 155 -6.84 -1.82 0.34
N GLY A 156 -7.04 -2.79 1.22
CA GLY A 156 -6.92 -2.61 2.67
C GLY A 156 -5.47 -2.53 3.13
N HIS A 157 -5.21 -1.83 4.21
CA HIS A 157 -3.86 -1.77 4.81
C HIS A 157 -3.54 -3.05 5.57
N GLY A 158 -2.26 -3.42 5.62
CA GLY A 158 -1.78 -4.50 6.48
C GLY A 158 -1.80 -4.12 7.96
N GLY A 159 -2.00 -5.10 8.84
CA GLY A 159 -1.93 -4.94 10.28
C GLY A 159 -0.49 -4.84 10.79
N GLN A 160 -0.29 -4.19 11.92
CA GLN A 160 1.02 -4.13 12.57
C GLN A 160 1.43 -5.50 13.12
N GLY A 161 2.72 -5.81 13.10
CA GLY A 161 3.25 -6.97 13.79
C GLY A 161 3.26 -6.79 15.30
N GLY A 162 3.07 -7.88 16.06
CA GLY A 162 3.13 -7.88 17.51
C GLY A 162 4.56 -7.79 18.05
N GLY A 163 4.75 -7.04 19.13
CA GLY A 163 6.04 -6.94 19.83
C GLY A 163 6.38 -8.22 20.62
N THR A 164 7.65 -8.34 21.02
CA THR A 164 8.09 -9.44 21.92
C THR A 164 8.41 -8.93 23.30
N GLY A 165 8.03 -9.69 24.32
CA GLY A 165 8.48 -9.51 25.71
C GLY A 165 9.87 -10.08 25.99
N GLY A 166 10.53 -10.71 24.98
CA GLY A 166 11.84 -11.37 25.07
C GLY A 166 12.18 -12.14 23.78
N PRO A 167 13.37 -12.73 23.63
CA PRO A 167 13.65 -13.63 22.51
C PRO A 167 12.74 -14.85 22.53
N PRO A 168 12.17 -15.38 21.46
CA PRO A 168 12.59 -15.33 20.09
C PRO A 168 11.85 -14.30 19.24
N LEU A 169 11.42 -14.48 18.09
CA LEU A 169 11.19 -13.54 17.01
C LEU A 169 9.96 -12.64 17.19
N PRO A 170 10.06 -11.34 16.86
CA PRO A 170 8.90 -10.44 16.77
C PRO A 170 7.96 -10.87 15.64
N GLY A 171 6.68 -10.53 15.75
CA GLY A 171 5.70 -10.74 14.72
C GLY A 171 6.00 -9.93 13.44
N GLN A 172 5.77 -10.56 12.30
CA GLN A 172 5.83 -9.87 11.01
C GLN A 172 4.60 -8.98 10.85
N ALA A 173 4.73 -7.87 10.17
CA ALA A 173 3.57 -7.05 9.81
C ALA A 173 2.85 -7.61 8.58
N GLY A 174 1.55 -7.38 8.49
CA GLY A 174 0.74 -7.73 7.34
C GLY A 174 1.06 -6.87 6.13
N MET A 175 0.89 -7.41 4.94
CA MET A 175 1.05 -6.70 3.67
C MET A 175 -0.19 -5.83 3.37
N GLY A 176 0.04 -4.69 2.73
CA GLY A 176 -1.02 -3.94 2.08
C GLY A 176 -1.57 -4.69 0.86
N ALA A 177 -2.87 -4.63 0.65
CA ALA A 177 -3.51 -5.32 -0.46
C ALA A 177 -3.57 -4.49 -1.73
N ALA A 178 -3.72 -5.14 -2.86
CA ALA A 178 -3.88 -4.48 -4.14
C ALA A 178 -5.22 -3.74 -4.24
N GLY A 179 -5.19 -2.60 -4.92
CA GLY A 179 -6.41 -1.92 -5.35
C GLY A 179 -7.12 -2.68 -6.47
N GLY A 180 -8.44 -2.54 -6.55
CA GLY A 180 -9.26 -3.15 -7.58
C GLY A 180 -9.03 -2.53 -8.96
N ALA A 181 -9.22 -3.30 -10.02
CA ALA A 181 -9.20 -2.77 -11.37
C ALA A 181 -10.40 -1.85 -11.64
N GLY A 182 -10.23 -0.82 -12.46
CA GLY A 182 -11.34 -0.01 -12.97
C GLY A 182 -12.15 -0.75 -14.04
N GLY A 183 -13.38 -0.31 -14.28
CA GLY A 183 -14.22 -0.74 -15.41
C GLY A 183 -13.70 -0.21 -16.75
N LEU A 184 -14.52 -0.34 -17.82
CA LEU A 184 -14.15 0.15 -19.16
C LEU A 184 -13.80 1.65 -19.11
N ILE A 185 -14.60 2.41 -18.39
CA ILE A 185 -14.36 3.81 -18.05
C ILE A 185 -14.30 3.92 -16.53
N GLY A 186 -13.13 4.16 -15.99
CA GLY A 186 -12.91 4.30 -14.55
C GLY A 186 -11.46 4.08 -14.16
N ASN A 187 -11.08 4.66 -13.04
CA ASN A 187 -9.72 4.55 -12.54
C ASN A 187 -9.50 3.22 -11.80
N GLY A 188 -8.28 2.75 -11.75
CA GLY A 188 -7.86 1.71 -10.80
C GLY A 188 -7.90 2.23 -9.36
N GLY A 189 -8.21 1.35 -8.41
CA GLY A 189 -8.15 1.66 -6.98
C GLY A 189 -6.73 1.78 -6.47
N ALA A 190 -6.49 2.55 -5.44
CA ALA A 190 -5.19 2.62 -4.78
C ALA A 190 -4.85 1.31 -4.06
N GLY A 191 -3.58 0.96 -3.98
CA GLY A 191 -3.09 -0.12 -3.11
C GLY A 191 -3.13 0.32 -1.64
N GLY A 192 -3.27 -0.65 -0.73
CA GLY A 192 -3.19 -0.42 0.71
C GLY A 192 -1.74 -0.34 1.20
N ASP A 193 -1.49 0.37 2.28
CA ASP A 193 -0.15 0.44 2.87
C ASP A 193 0.18 -0.86 3.60
N GLY A 194 1.45 -1.18 3.68
CA GLY A 194 1.96 -2.28 4.49
C GLY A 194 1.93 -1.93 5.99
N GLY A 195 1.79 -2.94 6.83
CA GLY A 195 1.82 -2.76 8.27
C GLY A 195 3.22 -2.44 8.80
N VAL A 196 3.30 -1.76 9.94
CA VAL A 196 4.54 -1.45 10.64
C VAL A 196 5.09 -2.71 11.32
N GLY A 197 6.37 -3.00 11.12
CA GLY A 197 7.06 -4.10 11.81
C GLY A 197 7.26 -3.76 13.29
N ALA A 198 6.88 -4.66 14.18
CA ALA A 198 7.21 -4.53 15.59
C ALA A 198 8.73 -4.60 15.80
N SER A 199 9.17 -4.34 17.04
CA SER A 199 10.57 -4.33 17.47
C SER A 199 11.36 -5.55 16.94
N GLY A 200 12.05 -5.41 15.83
CA GLY A 200 12.78 -6.49 15.13
C GLY A 200 11.97 -7.27 14.10
N GLY A 201 10.67 -7.06 13.99
CA GLY A 201 9.80 -7.70 13.02
C GLY A 201 9.94 -7.12 11.61
N VAL A 202 9.68 -7.94 10.62
CA VAL A 202 9.67 -7.51 9.21
C VAL A 202 8.43 -6.67 8.96
N ALA A 203 8.61 -5.52 8.34
CA ALA A 203 7.50 -4.64 7.93
C ALA A 203 6.77 -5.21 6.70
N GLY A 204 5.50 -4.87 6.57
CA GLY A 204 4.65 -5.29 5.46
C GLY A 204 4.89 -4.50 4.18
N VAL A 205 4.90 -5.14 3.04
CA VAL A 205 5.04 -4.50 1.73
C VAL A 205 3.75 -3.74 1.38
N GLY A 206 3.86 -2.60 0.71
CA GLY A 206 2.70 -1.88 0.20
C GLY A 206 2.03 -2.61 -0.97
N GLY A 207 0.70 -2.53 -1.03
CA GLY A 207 -0.12 -3.12 -2.09
C GLY A 207 0.03 -2.39 -3.42
N ALA A 208 -0.10 -3.10 -4.53
CA ALA A 208 -0.09 -2.49 -5.86
C ALA A 208 -1.37 -1.68 -6.13
N GLY A 209 -1.26 -0.60 -6.89
CA GLY A 209 -2.43 0.08 -7.43
C GLY A 209 -3.14 -0.75 -8.51
N GLY A 210 -4.46 -0.63 -8.61
CA GLY A 210 -5.27 -1.26 -9.63
C GLY A 210 -5.07 -0.64 -11.02
N ASN A 211 -5.23 -1.42 -12.05
CA ASN A 211 -5.16 -0.95 -13.43
C ASN A 211 -6.48 -0.35 -13.89
N ALA A 212 -6.43 0.67 -14.76
CA ALA A 212 -7.60 1.08 -15.55
C ALA A 212 -7.70 0.21 -16.82
N MET A 213 -8.94 0.02 -17.34
CA MET A 213 -9.17 -0.86 -18.49
C MET A 213 -8.97 -0.09 -19.81
N LEU A 214 -9.91 0.78 -20.22
CA LEU A 214 -9.84 1.51 -21.50
C LEU A 214 -9.56 2.98 -21.30
N ILE A 215 -10.39 3.67 -20.51
CA ILE A 215 -10.28 5.08 -20.18
C ILE A 215 -10.27 5.23 -18.67
N GLY A 216 -9.16 5.74 -18.12
CA GLY A 216 -8.99 6.00 -16.69
C GLY A 216 -7.54 5.93 -16.28
N HIS A 217 -7.25 6.43 -15.13
CA HIS A 217 -5.90 6.42 -14.57
C HIS A 217 -5.65 5.15 -13.77
N GLY A 218 -4.41 4.67 -13.75
CA GLY A 218 -3.98 3.63 -12.82
C GLY A 218 -4.04 4.13 -11.37
N GLY A 219 -4.34 3.23 -10.43
CA GLY A 219 -4.32 3.54 -9.00
C GLY A 219 -2.89 3.71 -8.48
N ALA A 220 -2.69 4.51 -7.45
CA ALA A 220 -1.38 4.61 -6.78
C ALA A 220 -1.04 3.31 -6.03
N GLY A 221 0.23 2.96 -5.92
CA GLY A 221 0.71 1.93 -5.01
C GLY A 221 0.67 2.39 -3.55
N GLY A 222 0.45 1.47 -2.62
CA GLY A 222 0.50 1.74 -1.18
C GLY A 222 1.93 1.88 -0.67
N ALA A 223 2.13 2.59 0.43
CA ALA A 223 3.44 2.70 1.06
C ALA A 223 3.89 1.37 1.69
N GLY A 224 5.18 1.10 1.71
CA GLY A 224 5.76 0.05 2.54
C GLY A 224 5.73 0.42 4.01
N GLY A 225 5.57 -0.57 4.89
CA GLY A 225 5.58 -0.35 6.33
C GLY A 225 6.95 0.01 6.87
N ASP A 226 6.98 0.78 7.94
CA ASP A 226 8.20 1.11 8.66
C ASP A 226 8.66 -0.05 9.53
N SER A 227 9.96 -0.09 9.85
CA SER A 227 10.53 -1.04 10.80
C SER A 227 11.40 -0.33 11.83
N SER A 228 11.48 -0.89 13.06
CA SER A 228 12.39 -0.34 14.07
C SER A 228 13.80 -0.90 13.95
N PHE A 229 13.97 -2.19 13.60
CA PHE A 229 15.28 -2.86 13.62
C PHE A 229 15.55 -3.70 12.35
N ALA A 230 14.48 -4.12 11.62
CA ALA A 230 14.64 -4.81 10.33
C ALA A 230 14.66 -3.79 9.19
N ASN A 231 14.74 -4.28 7.95
CA ASN A 231 14.63 -3.42 6.79
C ASN A 231 13.23 -2.79 6.70
N GLY A 232 13.15 -1.55 6.25
CA GLY A 232 11.90 -0.95 5.82
C GLY A 232 11.33 -1.75 4.64
N ALA A 233 10.01 -1.85 4.52
CA ALA A 233 9.37 -2.60 3.46
C ALA A 233 9.28 -1.81 2.16
N ALA A 234 9.19 -2.49 1.04
CA ALA A 234 9.03 -1.84 -0.27
C ALA A 234 7.63 -1.24 -0.43
N GLY A 235 7.55 -0.10 -1.09
CA GLY A 235 6.28 0.45 -1.58
C GLY A 235 5.70 -0.36 -2.73
N GLY A 236 4.39 -0.36 -2.86
CA GLY A 236 3.66 -1.01 -3.94
C GLY A 236 3.85 -0.32 -5.29
N ALA A 237 3.75 -1.06 -6.37
CA ALA A 237 3.77 -0.49 -7.73
C ALA A 237 2.49 0.31 -8.02
N GLY A 238 2.59 1.37 -8.79
CA GLY A 238 1.44 2.04 -9.38
C GLY A 238 0.76 1.19 -10.45
N GLY A 239 -0.55 1.30 -10.58
CA GLY A 239 -1.33 0.62 -11.61
C GLY A 239 -1.14 1.25 -13.00
N ALA A 240 -1.35 0.47 -14.06
CA ALA A 240 -1.30 0.97 -15.43
C ALA A 240 -2.54 1.82 -15.78
N GLY A 241 -2.33 2.85 -16.59
CA GLY A 241 -3.42 3.63 -17.19
C GLY A 241 -4.22 2.83 -18.22
N GLY A 242 -5.37 3.37 -18.62
CA GLY A 242 -6.27 2.76 -19.60
C GLY A 242 -5.60 2.55 -20.97
N HIS A 243 -6.10 1.55 -21.73
CA HIS A 243 -5.53 1.22 -23.03
C HIS A 243 -5.56 2.37 -24.02
N LEU A 244 -6.62 3.20 -24.00
CA LEU A 244 -6.79 4.33 -24.91
C LEU A 244 -6.31 5.63 -24.28
N PHE A 245 -6.78 5.92 -23.07
CA PHE A 245 -6.48 7.18 -22.39
C PHE A 245 -6.35 6.94 -20.88
N GLY A 246 -5.25 7.42 -20.32
CA GLY A 246 -5.03 7.46 -18.88
C GLY A 246 -3.57 7.46 -18.49
N ASN A 247 -3.29 8.12 -17.39
CA ASN A 247 -1.95 8.14 -16.80
C ASN A 247 -1.73 6.86 -15.97
N GLY A 248 -0.48 6.43 -15.89
CA GLY A 248 -0.08 5.45 -14.89
C GLY A 248 -0.22 6.01 -13.47
N GLY A 249 -0.49 5.14 -12.50
CA GLY A 249 -0.50 5.49 -11.07
C GLY A 249 0.91 5.69 -10.53
N SER A 250 1.09 6.49 -9.49
CA SER A 250 2.38 6.61 -8.80
C SER A 250 2.74 5.33 -8.04
N GLY A 251 4.03 5.03 -7.92
CA GLY A 251 4.53 4.04 -6.97
C GLY A 251 4.40 4.52 -5.53
N GLY A 252 4.23 3.59 -4.59
CA GLY A 252 4.20 3.86 -3.15
C GLY A 252 5.59 4.14 -2.59
N HIS A 253 5.67 4.86 -1.49
CA HIS A 253 6.96 5.09 -0.81
C HIS A 253 7.47 3.82 -0.14
N GLY A 254 8.80 3.66 -0.06
CA GLY A 254 9.42 2.65 0.78
C GLY A 254 9.30 3.01 2.26
N GLY A 255 9.20 2.01 3.12
CA GLY A 255 9.13 2.18 4.57
C GLY A 255 10.47 2.63 5.16
N ALA A 256 10.42 3.46 6.18
CA ALA A 256 11.58 3.93 6.91
C ALA A 256 12.08 2.90 7.94
N VAL A 257 13.35 3.04 8.35
CA VAL A 257 13.88 2.34 9.53
C VAL A 257 14.12 3.36 10.64
N THR A 258 13.34 3.24 11.72
CA THR A 258 13.25 4.27 12.74
C THR A 258 14.24 4.12 13.89
N ALA A 259 14.85 2.94 14.11
CA ALA A 259 15.76 2.67 15.21
C ALA A 259 16.75 1.52 14.88
N GLY A 260 17.56 1.13 15.85
CA GLY A 260 18.47 -0.02 15.75
C GLY A 260 19.72 0.22 14.90
N ASN A 261 20.59 -0.79 14.85
CA ASN A 261 21.88 -0.76 14.14
C ASN A 261 21.88 -1.62 12.86
N THR A 262 20.79 -2.27 12.56
CA THR A 262 20.59 -3.14 11.39
C THR A 262 19.48 -2.58 10.51
N GLY A 263 19.34 -3.02 9.32
CA GLY A 263 18.29 -2.60 8.39
C GLY A 263 18.68 -1.38 7.55
N ILE A 264 18.14 -1.38 6.36
CA ILE A 264 18.21 -0.32 5.36
C ILE A 264 16.79 0.17 5.04
N GLY A 265 16.65 1.39 4.55
CA GLY A 265 15.35 1.91 4.09
C GLY A 265 14.73 1.02 3.02
N GLY A 266 13.40 0.93 2.99
CA GLY A 266 12.65 0.19 1.97
C GLY A 266 12.76 0.83 0.58
N ALA A 267 12.67 0.04 -0.47
CA ALA A 267 12.64 0.56 -1.84
C ALA A 267 11.31 1.27 -2.14
N GLY A 268 11.35 2.37 -2.88
CA GLY A 268 10.14 2.96 -3.45
C GLY A 268 9.54 2.06 -4.55
N GLY A 269 8.22 2.04 -4.66
CA GLY A 269 7.50 1.31 -5.70
C GLY A 269 7.67 1.95 -7.08
N VAL A 270 7.61 1.15 -8.13
CA VAL A 270 7.66 1.65 -9.51
C VAL A 270 6.37 2.38 -9.88
N GLY A 271 6.47 3.43 -10.68
CA GLY A 271 5.30 4.07 -11.29
C GLY A 271 4.66 3.19 -12.35
N GLY A 272 3.34 3.27 -12.51
CA GLY A 272 2.58 2.56 -13.54
C GLY A 272 2.79 3.16 -14.93
N ASP A 273 2.66 2.33 -15.96
CA ASP A 273 2.80 2.78 -17.35
C ASP A 273 1.50 3.43 -17.86
N ALA A 274 1.62 4.45 -18.69
CA ALA A 274 0.56 4.82 -19.62
C ALA A 274 0.66 3.94 -20.88
N ARG A 275 -0.45 3.76 -21.60
CA ARG A 275 -0.46 2.87 -22.77
C ARG A 275 -0.44 3.62 -24.09
N LEU A 276 -1.58 4.16 -24.57
CA LEU A 276 -1.62 4.89 -25.83
C LEU A 276 -1.44 6.39 -25.60
N ILE A 277 -2.33 6.99 -24.81
CA ILE A 277 -2.32 8.43 -24.48
C ILE A 277 -2.33 8.59 -22.96
N GLY A 278 -1.28 9.22 -22.42
CA GLY A 278 -1.16 9.53 -21.00
C GLY A 278 0.29 9.58 -20.54
N HIS A 279 0.50 10.08 -19.35
CA HIS A 279 1.82 10.15 -18.73
C HIS A 279 2.06 8.91 -17.89
N GLY A 280 3.29 8.41 -17.85
CA GLY A 280 3.72 7.42 -16.89
C GLY A 280 3.60 7.96 -15.46
N GLY A 281 3.32 7.08 -14.50
CA GLY A 281 3.28 7.43 -13.09
C GLY A 281 4.68 7.66 -12.52
N ALA A 282 4.82 8.55 -11.54
CA ALA A 282 6.10 8.73 -10.86
C ALA A 282 6.45 7.51 -10.01
N GLY A 283 7.74 7.20 -9.88
CA GLY A 283 8.23 6.23 -8.90
C GLY A 283 8.10 6.76 -7.47
N GLY A 284 7.91 5.85 -6.51
CA GLY A 284 7.86 6.18 -5.08
C GLY A 284 9.22 6.53 -4.51
N ALA A 285 9.27 7.34 -3.47
CA ALA A 285 10.51 7.61 -2.75
C ALA A 285 11.02 6.36 -2.03
N GLY A 286 12.33 6.21 -1.91
CA GLY A 286 12.95 5.23 -1.01
C GLY A 286 12.72 5.63 0.45
N GLY A 287 12.70 4.63 1.34
CA GLY A 287 12.52 4.86 2.78
C GLY A 287 13.78 5.43 3.42
N ASP A 288 13.60 6.32 4.37
CA ASP A 288 14.69 6.93 5.13
C ASP A 288 15.25 5.96 6.18
N ARG A 289 16.48 6.24 6.60
CA ARG A 289 17.12 5.57 7.73
C ARG A 289 17.40 6.57 8.85
N ALA A 290 16.79 6.36 10.01
CA ALA A 290 17.14 7.16 11.20
C ALA A 290 18.54 6.83 11.71
N GLY A 291 19.14 7.75 12.49
CA GLY A 291 20.50 7.61 13.03
C GLY A 291 20.69 6.35 13.87
N ALA A 292 21.87 5.78 13.80
CA ALA A 292 22.29 4.59 14.55
C ALA A 292 23.78 4.70 14.95
N LEU A 293 24.25 3.75 15.79
CA LEU A 293 25.69 3.68 16.13
C LEU A 293 26.56 3.46 14.88
N VAL A 294 26.02 2.75 13.87
CA VAL A 294 26.67 2.51 12.57
C VAL A 294 25.79 3.09 11.48
N GLY A 295 26.33 3.92 10.61
CA GLY A 295 25.60 4.46 9.46
C GLY A 295 25.11 3.34 8.54
N ARG A 296 23.86 3.36 8.16
CA ARG A 296 23.22 2.44 7.21
C ARG A 296 22.53 3.21 6.10
N ASP A 297 22.33 2.57 4.99
CA ASP A 297 21.85 3.22 3.78
C ASP A 297 20.34 3.46 3.80
N GLY A 298 19.90 4.53 3.17
CA GLY A 298 18.51 4.76 2.79
C GLY A 298 18.08 3.82 1.65
N GLY A 299 16.79 3.63 1.48
CA GLY A 299 16.22 2.82 0.42
C GLY A 299 16.32 3.48 -0.97
N PRO A 300 16.45 2.71 -2.06
CA PRO A 300 16.41 3.26 -3.41
C PRO A 300 15.02 3.80 -3.76
N GLY A 301 14.97 4.86 -4.56
CA GLY A 301 13.73 5.33 -5.18
C GLY A 301 13.22 4.39 -6.26
N GLY A 302 11.91 4.34 -6.47
CA GLY A 302 11.27 3.57 -7.53
C GLY A 302 11.46 4.20 -8.91
N ASN A 303 11.47 3.40 -9.96
CA ASN A 303 11.51 3.90 -11.33
C ASN A 303 10.17 4.56 -11.71
N GLY A 304 10.20 5.58 -12.56
CA GLY A 304 9.01 6.12 -13.20
C GLY A 304 8.45 5.17 -14.27
N GLY A 305 7.14 5.18 -14.46
CA GLY A 305 6.45 4.43 -15.50
C GLY A 305 6.65 5.01 -16.90
N ALA A 306 6.48 4.21 -17.94
CA ALA A 306 6.58 4.65 -19.33
C ALA A 306 5.41 5.58 -19.72
N GLY A 307 5.71 6.57 -20.55
CA GLY A 307 4.68 7.41 -21.19
C GLY A 307 3.95 6.68 -22.32
N GLY A 308 2.78 7.18 -22.68
CA GLY A 308 1.94 6.61 -23.73
C GLY A 308 2.62 6.59 -25.11
N GLN A 309 2.34 5.57 -25.90
CA GLN A 309 2.97 5.37 -27.22
C GLN A 309 2.68 6.50 -28.22
N LEU A 310 1.47 7.06 -28.18
CA LEU A 310 1.08 8.15 -29.07
C LEU A 310 1.36 9.52 -28.43
N TYR A 311 1.03 9.69 -27.16
CA TYR A 311 1.22 10.95 -26.44
C TYR A 311 1.41 10.75 -24.95
N GLY A 312 2.42 11.41 -24.39
CA GLY A 312 2.69 11.45 -22.95
C GLY A 312 4.18 11.45 -22.63
N ASN A 313 4.51 11.85 -21.42
CA ASN A 313 5.87 11.78 -20.89
C ASN A 313 6.01 10.52 -20.02
N GLY A 314 7.21 9.97 -19.95
CA GLY A 314 7.55 9.04 -18.89
C GLY A 314 7.41 9.72 -17.51
N GLY A 315 7.09 8.94 -16.50
CA GLY A 315 7.04 9.41 -15.12
C GLY A 315 8.44 9.68 -14.57
N ASP A 316 8.54 10.58 -13.60
CA ASP A 316 9.80 10.83 -12.91
C ASP A 316 10.19 9.63 -12.04
N GLY A 317 11.50 9.37 -11.90
CA GLY A 317 11.99 8.44 -10.90
C GLY A 317 11.84 9.01 -9.49
N GLY A 318 11.53 8.14 -8.52
CA GLY A 318 11.45 8.55 -7.12
C GLY A 318 12.81 8.91 -6.54
N PRO A 319 12.88 9.85 -5.57
CA PRO A 319 14.13 10.13 -4.86
C PRO A 319 14.54 8.92 -4.01
N GLY A 320 15.83 8.74 -3.80
CA GLY A 320 16.34 7.81 -2.79
C GLY A 320 16.11 8.32 -1.38
N GLY A 321 15.93 7.41 -0.43
CA GLY A 321 15.81 7.73 1.00
C GLY A 321 17.11 8.24 1.60
N GLN A 322 17.03 8.97 2.70
CA GLN A 322 18.21 9.48 3.40
C GLN A 322 18.94 8.36 4.14
N GLY A 323 20.28 8.40 4.11
CA GLY A 323 21.13 7.54 4.92
C GLY A 323 21.16 7.98 6.38
N GLY A 324 21.29 7.00 7.30
CA GLY A 324 21.35 7.26 8.74
C GLY A 324 22.62 7.97 9.18
N GLN A 325 22.50 8.89 10.13
CA GLN A 325 23.65 9.51 10.77
C GLN A 325 24.29 8.53 11.75
N ALA A 326 25.61 8.43 11.72
CA ALA A 326 26.35 7.65 12.71
C ALA A 326 26.73 8.51 13.92
N PHE A 327 26.59 7.96 15.11
CA PHE A 327 27.02 8.59 16.37
C PHE A 327 28.32 7.92 16.86
N GLY A 328 29.39 8.69 16.92
CA GLY A 328 30.70 8.21 17.40
C GLY A 328 31.88 8.78 16.58
N ALA A 329 33.05 8.96 17.23
CA ALA A 329 34.19 9.68 16.65
C ALA A 329 34.81 9.05 15.40
N ASN A 330 34.52 7.79 15.10
CA ASN A 330 35.08 7.04 13.97
C ASN A 330 34.02 6.35 13.08
N ASN A 331 32.75 6.71 13.23
CA ASN A 331 31.68 6.09 12.45
C ASN A 331 31.30 6.93 11.22
N ILE A 332 31.22 6.26 10.09
CA ILE A 332 30.78 6.87 8.82
C ILE A 332 29.26 6.79 8.74
N GLY A 333 28.61 7.90 8.43
CA GLY A 333 27.17 7.92 8.16
C GLY A 333 26.80 7.04 6.98
N GLY A 334 25.57 6.52 6.96
CA GLY A 334 25.04 5.73 5.84
C GLY A 334 24.88 6.59 4.58
N THR A 335 24.93 5.94 3.42
CA THR A 335 24.69 6.60 2.14
C THR A 335 23.19 6.79 1.90
N GLY A 336 22.82 7.86 1.23
CA GLY A 336 21.47 7.99 0.70
C GLY A 336 21.20 6.93 -0.38
N GLY A 337 19.96 6.47 -0.48
CA GLY A 337 19.55 5.53 -1.53
C GLY A 337 19.71 6.15 -2.93
N ALA A 338 19.89 5.31 -3.94
CA ALA A 338 19.89 5.75 -5.33
C ALA A 338 18.49 6.26 -5.74
N GLY A 339 18.44 7.36 -6.48
CA GLY A 339 17.18 7.77 -7.13
C GLY A 339 16.76 6.78 -8.22
N GLY A 340 15.46 6.61 -8.42
CA GLY A 340 14.91 5.78 -9.49
C GLY A 340 15.13 6.41 -10.87
N ASN A 341 15.10 5.58 -11.91
CA ASN A 341 15.17 6.04 -13.29
C ASN A 341 13.83 6.65 -13.73
N GLY A 342 13.87 7.70 -14.54
CA GLY A 342 12.68 8.21 -15.22
C GLY A 342 12.14 7.21 -16.25
N GLY A 343 10.83 7.20 -16.46
CA GLY A 343 10.15 6.32 -17.40
C GLY A 343 10.46 6.67 -18.86
N ALA A 344 10.33 5.67 -19.74
CA ALA A 344 10.54 5.85 -21.18
C ALA A 344 9.53 6.81 -21.81
N ARG A 345 9.98 7.56 -22.83
CA ARG A 345 9.16 8.47 -23.64
C ARG A 345 8.90 7.85 -25.03
N PRO A 346 7.85 8.24 -25.75
CA PRO A 346 7.64 7.79 -27.11
C PRO A 346 8.84 8.15 -28.02
N PRO A 347 9.26 7.27 -28.94
CA PRO A 347 10.49 7.44 -29.74
C PRO A 347 10.49 8.68 -30.66
N TRP A 348 9.35 9.19 -31.06
CA TRP A 348 9.25 10.40 -31.87
C TRP A 348 9.45 11.71 -31.09
N ARG A 349 9.49 11.66 -29.74
CA ARG A 349 9.81 12.82 -28.90
C ARG A 349 11.28 12.95 -28.49
N GLU A 350 12.11 12.00 -28.78
CA GLU A 350 13.52 11.96 -28.35
C GLU A 350 14.43 13.05 -28.99
N ARG A 351 13.92 13.84 -29.93
CA ARG A 351 14.74 14.85 -30.62
C ARG A 351 14.82 16.21 -29.91
N GLY A 352 14.25 16.39 -28.72
CA GLY A 352 14.16 17.74 -28.16
C GLY A 352 14.70 17.95 -26.74
N GLU A 353 14.56 17.02 -25.81
CA GLU A 353 14.96 17.30 -24.41
C GLU A 353 15.39 16.02 -23.70
N GLY A 354 16.61 16.02 -23.19
CA GLY A 354 17.14 14.94 -22.33
C GLY A 354 16.28 14.74 -21.09
N GLY A 355 15.82 13.51 -20.92
CA GLY A 355 15.07 13.10 -19.74
C GLY A 355 15.85 13.43 -18.48
N GLY A 356 15.18 14.15 -17.57
CA GLY A 356 15.72 14.42 -16.25
C GLY A 356 16.00 13.08 -15.56
N ARG A 357 17.26 12.77 -15.33
CA ARG A 357 17.64 11.69 -14.41
C ARG A 357 17.10 12.09 -13.04
N GLY A 358 16.38 11.23 -12.38
CA GLY A 358 16.01 11.40 -11.00
C GLY A 358 17.28 11.76 -10.22
N GLY A 359 17.32 12.99 -9.69
CA GLY A 359 18.43 13.44 -8.88
C GLY A 359 18.54 12.53 -7.66
N GLY A 360 19.54 11.70 -7.61
CA GLY A 360 19.87 10.96 -6.41
C GLY A 360 20.09 11.96 -5.27
N GLY A 361 19.18 12.01 -4.30
CA GLY A 361 19.40 12.76 -3.07
C GLY A 361 20.53 12.11 -2.29
N GLY A 362 21.76 12.39 -2.68
CA GLY A 362 22.93 12.02 -1.87
C GLY A 362 22.94 12.86 -0.60
N GLY A 363 22.22 12.43 0.43
CA GLY A 363 22.40 12.94 1.79
C GLY A 363 23.67 12.38 2.39
N GLY A 364 24.83 12.84 1.91
CA GLY A 364 26.10 12.59 2.57
C GLY A 364 26.16 13.37 3.87
N GLY A 365 25.96 12.69 5.02
CA GLY A 365 26.40 13.22 6.31
C GLY A 365 27.92 13.22 6.38
N GLY A 366 28.56 14.20 5.75
CA GLY A 366 29.97 14.47 5.85
C GLY A 366 30.24 15.59 6.84
N GLY A 367 30.93 15.29 7.93
CA GLY A 367 31.49 16.30 8.84
C GLY A 367 32.35 17.29 8.09
N GLY A 368 32.20 18.55 8.45
CA GLY A 368 32.68 19.76 7.90
C GLY A 368 34.06 19.74 7.23
N SER A 369 34.08 20.24 6.01
CA SER A 369 35.21 20.98 5.48
C SER A 369 34.63 22.10 4.64
N PHE A 370 34.69 23.31 5.16
CA PHE A 370 34.40 24.51 4.41
C PHE A 370 35.51 24.70 3.39
N SER A 371 35.34 24.35 2.15
CA SER A 371 36.15 24.84 1.06
C SER A 371 35.56 26.15 0.58
N THR A 372 36.24 27.25 0.92
CA THR A 372 35.97 28.59 0.39
C THR A 372 36.23 28.58 -1.11
N PHE A 373 35.13 28.75 -1.89
CA PHE A 373 35.25 29.11 -3.28
C PHE A 373 35.78 30.54 -3.41
N PRO A 374 36.80 30.78 -4.27
CA PRO A 374 37.24 32.14 -4.57
C PRO A 374 36.16 32.84 -5.40
N PRO A 375 35.97 34.17 -5.21
CA PRO A 375 34.96 34.93 -5.97
C PRO A 375 35.29 34.98 -7.47
N PRO A 376 34.32 35.08 -8.36
CA PRO A 376 34.53 35.18 -9.80
C PRO A 376 35.28 36.47 -10.14
N ARG A 377 36.28 36.36 -10.98
CA ARG A 377 37.06 37.51 -11.49
C ARG A 377 36.17 38.39 -12.38
N PRO A 378 36.24 39.73 -12.30
CA PRO A 378 35.53 40.62 -13.20
C PRO A 378 36.14 40.49 -14.60
N SER A 379 35.26 40.38 -15.60
CA SER A 379 35.60 40.44 -17.02
C SER A 379 36.12 41.82 -17.39
N SER A 380 37.38 41.92 -17.80
CA SER A 380 37.95 43.13 -18.42
C SER A 380 37.50 43.20 -19.88
N THR A 381 36.68 44.19 -20.20
CA THR A 381 36.46 44.62 -21.56
C THR A 381 37.66 45.42 -22.06
N PRO A 382 38.18 45.19 -23.26
CA PRO A 382 39.16 46.12 -23.85
C PRO A 382 38.45 47.28 -24.49
N VAL A 383 38.87 48.50 -24.13
CA VAL A 383 38.56 49.74 -24.85
C VAL A 383 39.65 49.94 -25.90
N ALA A 384 39.19 50.09 -27.17
CA ALA A 384 40.00 50.52 -28.26
C ALA A 384 40.08 52.01 -28.32
#